data_95ab57d6398119072805fa229199fecd
#
_entry.id   95ab57d6398119072805fa229199fecd
#
_cell.length_a   1.000
_cell.length_b   1.000
_cell.length_c   1.000
_cell.angle_alpha   90.00
_cell.angle_beta   90.00
_cell.angle_gamma   90.00
#
_symmetry.space_group_name_H-M   'P 1'
#
loop_
_entity.id
_entity.type
_entity.pdbx_description
1 polymer ?
#
loop_
_entity_poly.entity_id
_entity_poly.type
_entity_poly.pdbx_seq_one_letter_code
_entity_poly.pdbx_strand_id
1 'polypeptide(L)'
;MRFFAVILALSLTACATSPITIDQASQVPSSRILAPQLFSPTSYTGSLIIKRDSGFMGSACTIRVFVGAVPVADLAPSEKVELFVPLGEQVVTATSISSFCGGGTSEAAVVISPERQKILRIASGQSGDIHLQPSAF
;
A
#
# COMPACT_ATOMS: atom_id res chain seq x y z
N MET A 1 31.31 39.27 -28.00
CA MET A 1 30.47 38.09 -28.09
C MET A 1 30.28 37.51 -26.69
N ARG A 2 29.10 37.67 -26.13
CA ARG A 2 28.77 37.12 -24.79
C ARG A 2 28.00 35.82 -25.00
N PHE A 3 28.63 34.70 -24.71
CA PHE A 3 27.97 33.40 -24.71
C PHE A 3 27.11 33.29 -23.47
N PHE A 4 25.80 33.35 -23.60
CA PHE A 4 24.85 32.95 -22.56
C PHE A 4 24.81 31.42 -22.51
N ALA A 5 25.48 30.85 -21.52
CA ALA A 5 25.30 29.43 -21.18
C ALA A 5 23.95 29.27 -20.48
N VAL A 6 22.96 28.78 -21.21
CA VAL A 6 21.68 28.35 -20.62
C VAL A 6 21.94 27.03 -19.92
N ILE A 7 22.05 27.06 -18.61
CA ILE A 7 22.09 25.86 -17.75
C ILE A 7 20.66 25.33 -17.70
N LEU A 8 20.40 24.30 -18.50
CA LEU A 8 19.15 23.53 -18.44
C LEU A 8 19.22 22.67 -17.18
N ALA A 9 18.63 23.16 -16.10
CA ALA A 9 18.46 22.37 -14.88
C ALA A 9 17.46 21.25 -15.18
N LEU A 10 17.99 20.03 -15.46
CA LEU A 10 17.19 18.81 -15.45
C LEU A 10 16.73 18.59 -14.00
N SER A 11 15.48 18.91 -13.71
CA SER A 11 14.82 18.46 -12.50
C SER A 11 14.72 16.94 -12.54
N LEU A 12 15.60 16.26 -11.80
CA LEU A 12 15.47 14.84 -11.50
C LEU A 12 14.20 14.68 -10.66
N THR A 13 13.10 14.37 -11.32
CA THR A 13 11.88 13.95 -10.63
C THR A 13 12.21 12.63 -9.93
N ALA A 14 12.20 12.68 -8.61
CA ALA A 14 12.47 11.53 -7.78
C ALA A 14 11.52 10.37 -8.16
N CYS A 15 12.08 9.19 -8.43
CA CYS A 15 11.35 7.99 -8.82
C CYS A 15 10.60 7.33 -7.64
N ALA A 16 10.08 8.08 -6.69
CA ALA A 16 9.22 7.58 -5.64
C ALA A 16 7.79 7.36 -6.15
N THR A 17 7.03 6.48 -5.47
CA THR A 17 5.61 6.31 -5.78
C THR A 17 4.79 7.53 -5.37
N SER A 18 3.65 7.73 -6.02
CA SER A 18 2.74 8.84 -5.76
C SER A 18 1.49 8.35 -5.03
N PRO A 19 1.07 9.06 -3.96
CA PRO A 19 -0.18 8.76 -3.28
C PRO A 19 -1.37 8.85 -4.23
N ILE A 20 -2.32 7.93 -4.05
CA ILE A 20 -3.61 7.95 -4.75
C ILE A 20 -4.74 7.96 -3.74
N THR A 21 -5.90 8.46 -4.15
CA THR A 21 -7.11 8.39 -3.32
C THR A 21 -7.72 6.98 -3.37
N ILE A 22 -8.64 6.70 -2.46
CA ILE A 22 -9.39 5.44 -2.47
C ILE A 22 -10.13 5.24 -3.80
N ASP A 23 -10.70 6.33 -4.35
CA ASP A 23 -11.46 6.28 -5.60
C ASP A 23 -10.59 6.06 -6.84
N GLN A 24 -9.32 6.45 -6.77
CA GLN A 24 -8.35 6.20 -7.83
C GLN A 24 -7.79 4.78 -7.81
N ALA A 25 -7.88 4.10 -6.67
CA ALA A 25 -7.39 2.75 -6.52
C ALA A 25 -8.40 1.73 -7.05
N SER A 26 -7.94 0.79 -7.85
CA SER A 26 -8.74 -0.34 -8.33
C SER A 26 -8.83 -1.42 -7.26
N GLN A 27 -9.96 -2.08 -7.19
CA GLN A 27 -10.11 -3.24 -6.30
C GLN A 27 -9.20 -4.38 -6.74
N VAL A 28 -8.50 -5.00 -5.78
CA VAL A 28 -7.69 -6.19 -6.05
C VAL A 28 -8.56 -7.31 -6.65
N PRO A 29 -8.11 -8.00 -7.73
CA PRO A 29 -8.87 -9.11 -8.30
C PRO A 29 -9.08 -10.26 -7.32
N SER A 30 -10.20 -10.94 -7.41
CA SER A 30 -10.54 -12.07 -6.53
C SER A 30 -9.50 -13.19 -6.54
N SER A 31 -8.80 -13.38 -7.66
CA SER A 31 -7.72 -14.39 -7.78
C SER A 31 -6.51 -14.10 -6.88
N ARG A 32 -6.38 -12.88 -6.39
CA ARG A 32 -5.30 -12.46 -5.49
C ARG A 32 -5.76 -12.13 -4.07
N ILE A 33 -7.01 -12.48 -3.74
CA ILE A 33 -7.53 -12.44 -2.39
C ILE A 33 -7.21 -13.77 -1.70
N LEU A 34 -6.57 -13.72 -0.54
CA LEU A 34 -6.08 -14.87 0.18
C LEU A 34 -6.93 -15.21 1.41
N ALA A 35 -7.67 -14.25 1.94
CA ALA A 35 -8.52 -14.38 3.12
C ALA A 35 -9.94 -13.88 2.86
N PRO A 36 -10.74 -14.59 2.04
CA PRO A 36 -12.08 -14.12 1.65
C PRO A 36 -13.04 -13.95 2.83
N GLN A 37 -12.80 -14.61 3.95
CA GLN A 37 -13.59 -14.46 5.18
C GLN A 37 -13.52 -13.06 5.79
N LEU A 38 -12.49 -12.27 5.46
CA LEU A 38 -12.33 -10.89 5.94
C LEU A 38 -13.07 -9.85 5.10
N PHE A 39 -13.82 -10.27 4.09
CA PHE A 39 -14.58 -9.37 3.21
C PHE A 39 -16.03 -9.18 3.63
N SER A 40 -16.46 -9.81 4.71
CA SER A 40 -17.81 -9.69 5.25
C SER A 40 -17.78 -9.08 6.65
N PRO A 41 -18.51 -7.97 6.89
CA PRO A 41 -18.54 -7.36 8.20
C PRO A 41 -19.31 -8.22 9.21
N THR A 42 -18.90 -8.12 10.47
CA THR A 42 -19.62 -8.68 11.63
C THR A 42 -19.77 -7.62 12.71
N SER A 43 -20.48 -7.92 13.78
CA SER A 43 -20.62 -7.00 14.93
C SER A 43 -19.31 -6.78 15.70
N TYR A 44 -18.30 -7.61 15.45
CA TYR A 44 -17.00 -7.54 16.14
C TYR A 44 -15.86 -7.08 15.23
N THR A 45 -16.19 -6.54 14.06
CA THR A 45 -15.19 -6.08 13.09
C THR A 45 -15.39 -4.61 12.74
N GLY A 46 -14.32 -3.99 12.25
CA GLY A 46 -14.31 -2.64 11.67
C GLY A 46 -13.60 -2.62 10.32
N SER A 47 -13.86 -1.58 9.54
CA SER A 47 -13.32 -1.44 8.19
C SER A 47 -11.87 -0.98 8.20
N LEU A 48 -11.04 -1.68 7.43
CA LEU A 48 -9.65 -1.34 7.13
C LEU A 48 -9.45 -1.36 5.62
N ILE A 49 -9.05 -0.24 5.04
CA ILE A 49 -8.60 -0.17 3.65
C ILE A 49 -7.08 -0.16 3.63
N ILE A 50 -6.50 -0.99 2.78
CA ILE A 50 -5.08 -0.95 2.47
C ILE A 50 -4.95 -0.71 0.97
N LYS A 51 -4.28 0.37 0.59
CA LYS A 51 -4.07 0.75 -0.80
C LYS A 51 -2.58 0.87 -1.11
N ARG A 52 -2.22 0.56 -2.34
CA ARG A 52 -0.85 0.72 -2.83
C ARG A 52 -0.78 1.92 -3.76
N ASP A 53 0.21 2.76 -3.54
CA ASP A 53 0.48 3.94 -4.35
C ASP A 53 0.70 3.59 -5.82
N SER A 54 0.50 4.56 -6.70
CA SER A 54 0.86 4.48 -8.10
C SER A 54 2.35 4.79 -8.29
N GLY A 55 2.91 4.40 -9.42
CA GLY A 55 4.28 4.76 -9.80
C GLY A 55 5.05 3.60 -10.38
N PHE A 56 6.19 3.94 -10.99
CA PHE A 56 7.05 2.97 -11.67
C PHE A 56 7.90 2.16 -10.71
N MET A 57 8.39 2.80 -9.63
CA MET A 57 9.29 2.15 -8.69
C MET A 57 8.63 0.97 -7.99
N GLY A 58 9.22 -0.21 -8.13
CA GLY A 58 8.66 -1.44 -7.59
C GLY A 58 7.39 -1.94 -8.30
N SER A 59 7.04 -1.40 -9.47
CA SER A 59 5.78 -1.75 -10.18
C SER A 59 5.72 -3.22 -10.60
N ALA A 60 6.86 -3.84 -10.88
CA ALA A 60 6.95 -5.27 -11.19
C ALA A 60 6.87 -6.19 -9.97
N CYS A 61 6.90 -5.62 -8.76
CA CYS A 61 6.88 -6.37 -7.51
C CYS A 61 5.46 -6.50 -6.99
N THR A 62 5.06 -7.71 -6.64
CA THR A 62 3.80 -7.95 -5.94
C THR A 62 4.03 -7.81 -4.44
N ILE A 63 3.17 -7.05 -3.78
CA ILE A 63 3.24 -6.86 -2.32
C ILE A 63 2.15 -7.64 -1.65
N ARG A 64 2.53 -8.56 -0.79
CA ARG A 64 1.61 -9.31 0.06
C ARG A 64 1.35 -8.56 1.35
N VAL A 65 0.08 -8.48 1.71
CA VAL A 65 -0.38 -7.86 2.94
C VAL A 65 -0.86 -8.92 3.92
N PHE A 66 -0.54 -8.72 5.18
CA PHE A 66 -0.97 -9.56 6.30
C PHE A 66 -1.70 -8.70 7.34
N VAL A 67 -2.68 -9.31 7.99
CA VAL A 67 -3.26 -8.78 9.23
C VAL A 67 -2.96 -9.80 10.32
N GLY A 68 -2.14 -9.42 11.29
CA GLY A 68 -1.50 -10.37 12.19
C GLY A 68 -0.66 -11.37 11.39
N ALA A 69 -0.85 -12.64 11.61
CA ALA A 69 -0.17 -13.71 10.88
C ALA A 69 -0.93 -14.19 9.62
N VAL A 70 -2.08 -13.59 9.29
CA VAL A 70 -2.96 -14.04 8.21
C VAL A 70 -2.64 -13.27 6.92
N PRO A 71 -2.21 -13.93 5.84
CA PRO A 71 -2.07 -13.29 4.53
C PRO A 71 -3.46 -12.97 3.97
N VAL A 72 -3.68 -11.75 3.52
CA VAL A 72 -5.02 -11.28 3.13
C VAL A 72 -5.17 -10.99 1.64
N ALA A 73 -4.16 -10.44 1.00
CA ALA A 73 -4.18 -10.13 -0.44
C ALA A 73 -2.79 -9.85 -0.99
N ASP A 74 -2.67 -9.98 -2.30
CA ASP A 74 -1.50 -9.59 -3.09
C ASP A 74 -1.85 -8.37 -3.96
N LEU A 75 -1.20 -7.24 -3.72
CA LEU A 75 -1.49 -5.97 -4.37
C LEU A 75 -0.45 -5.60 -5.43
N ALA A 76 -0.94 -5.22 -6.62
CA ALA A 76 -0.19 -4.50 -7.64
C ALA A 76 -0.29 -2.98 -7.41
N PRO A 77 0.51 -2.14 -8.10
CA PRO A 77 0.39 -0.70 -8.01
C PRO A 77 -1.04 -0.20 -8.30
N SER A 78 -1.46 0.84 -7.61
CA SER A 78 -2.79 1.46 -7.74
C SER A 78 -3.96 0.54 -7.39
N GLU A 79 -3.72 -0.47 -6.58
CA GLU A 79 -4.77 -1.36 -6.08
C GLU A 79 -5.06 -1.15 -4.61
N LYS A 80 -6.25 -1.53 -4.22
CA LYS A 80 -6.73 -1.52 -2.83
C LYS A 80 -7.44 -2.81 -2.47
N VAL A 81 -7.47 -3.06 -1.17
CA VAL A 81 -8.33 -4.08 -0.55
C VAL A 81 -9.06 -3.45 0.63
N GLU A 82 -10.34 -3.72 0.76
CA GLU A 82 -11.13 -3.37 1.93
C GLU A 82 -11.43 -4.63 2.73
N LEU A 83 -11.10 -4.58 4.01
CA LEU A 83 -11.19 -5.71 4.93
C LEU A 83 -12.03 -5.32 6.15
N PHE A 84 -12.70 -6.31 6.72
CA PHE A 84 -13.38 -6.19 8.00
C PHE A 84 -12.62 -7.05 9.01
N VAL A 85 -11.85 -6.38 9.86
CA VAL A 85 -10.92 -7.04 10.78
C VAL A 85 -11.36 -6.84 12.23
N PRO A 86 -10.94 -7.71 13.16
CA PRO A 86 -11.35 -7.59 14.56
C PRO A 86 -11.07 -6.22 15.16
N LEU A 87 -11.98 -5.77 16.03
CA LEU A 87 -11.82 -4.52 16.75
C LEU A 87 -10.60 -4.56 17.66
N GLY A 88 -10.03 -3.40 17.93
CA GLY A 88 -8.83 -3.23 18.75
C GLY A 88 -7.56 -3.08 17.93
N GLU A 89 -6.43 -3.25 18.57
CA GLU A 89 -5.14 -3.11 17.91
C GLU A 89 -4.84 -4.29 17.00
N GLN A 90 -4.47 -3.98 15.75
CA GLN A 90 -4.04 -4.94 14.75
C GLN A 90 -2.67 -4.53 14.22
N VAL A 91 -1.81 -5.50 13.94
CA VAL A 91 -0.55 -5.27 13.22
C VAL A 91 -0.75 -5.65 11.77
N VAL A 92 -0.50 -4.71 10.87
CA VAL A 92 -0.54 -4.93 9.43
C VAL A 92 0.88 -4.99 8.91
N THR A 93 1.16 -5.97 8.06
CA THR A 93 2.48 -6.16 7.46
C THR A 93 2.36 -6.11 5.95
N ALA A 94 3.28 -5.42 5.28
CA ALA A 94 3.43 -5.42 3.83
C ALA A 94 4.83 -5.90 3.47
N THR A 95 4.94 -6.89 2.57
CA THR A 95 6.22 -7.44 2.14
C THR A 95 6.17 -7.81 0.66
N SER A 96 7.31 -7.66 -0.03
CA SER A 96 7.44 -8.15 -1.41
C SER A 96 7.54 -9.67 -1.41
N ILE A 97 6.77 -10.31 -2.30
CA ILE A 97 6.84 -11.76 -2.53
C ILE A 97 7.59 -12.12 -3.81
N SER A 98 8.01 -11.11 -4.58
CA SER A 98 8.79 -11.32 -5.80
C SER A 98 10.26 -11.51 -5.45
N SER A 99 10.86 -12.63 -5.83
CA SER A 99 12.23 -13.01 -5.43
C SER A 99 13.32 -12.04 -5.92
N PHE A 100 13.05 -11.31 -7.01
CA PHE A 100 13.98 -10.32 -7.58
C PHE A 100 13.75 -8.90 -7.02
N CYS A 101 12.77 -8.71 -6.15
CA CYS A 101 12.48 -7.43 -5.53
C CYS A 101 13.08 -7.38 -4.13
N GLY A 102 14.03 -6.51 -3.91
CA GLY A 102 14.43 -6.07 -2.57
C GLY A 102 13.24 -5.39 -1.88
N GLY A 103 13.45 -4.54 -0.95
CA GLY A 103 12.39 -3.70 -0.38
C GLY A 103 11.96 -4.09 1.02
N GLY A 104 12.27 -5.30 1.45
CA GLY A 104 12.07 -5.75 2.81
C GLY A 104 10.60 -5.85 3.21
N THR A 105 10.37 -5.65 4.50
CA THR A 105 9.06 -5.75 5.16
C THR A 105 8.80 -4.47 5.94
N SER A 106 7.56 -3.99 5.89
CA SER A 106 7.11 -2.84 6.68
C SER A 106 5.89 -3.22 7.50
N GLU A 107 5.85 -2.79 8.74
CA GLU A 107 4.76 -3.07 9.67
C GLU A 107 4.18 -1.77 10.23
N ALA A 108 2.88 -1.76 10.48
CA ALA A 108 2.18 -0.66 11.14
C ALA A 108 1.12 -1.21 12.09
N ALA A 109 1.08 -0.67 13.29
CA ALA A 109 -0.01 -0.91 14.22
C ALA A 109 -1.18 0.02 13.89
N VAL A 110 -2.40 -0.49 13.92
CA VAL A 110 -3.62 0.27 13.68
C VAL A 110 -4.69 -0.14 14.69
N VAL A 111 -5.41 0.84 15.23
CA VAL A 111 -6.54 0.58 16.13
C VAL A 111 -7.82 0.59 15.32
N ILE A 112 -8.49 -0.54 15.28
CA ILE A 112 -9.75 -0.73 14.55
C ILE A 112 -10.93 -0.41 15.46
N SER A 113 -11.80 0.45 14.99
CA SER A 113 -13.05 0.83 15.67
C SER A 113 -14.25 0.68 14.75
N PRO A 114 -15.46 0.42 15.29
CA PRO A 114 -16.63 0.23 14.44
C PRO A 114 -17.11 1.52 13.76
N GLU A 115 -16.80 2.70 14.34
CA GLU A 115 -17.32 4.00 13.88
C GLU A 115 -16.42 4.65 12.82
N ARG A 116 -15.18 4.23 12.67
CA ARG A 116 -14.22 4.90 11.81
C ARG A 116 -13.43 3.93 10.95
N GLN A 117 -13.57 4.07 9.64
CA GLN A 117 -12.73 3.37 8.69
C GLN A 117 -11.27 3.80 8.85
N LYS A 118 -10.36 2.83 8.86
CA LYS A 118 -8.92 3.06 8.85
C LYS A 118 -8.37 2.86 7.45
N ILE A 119 -7.42 3.71 7.07
CA ILE A 119 -6.79 3.66 5.76
C ILE A 119 -5.28 3.61 5.97
N LEU A 120 -4.66 2.59 5.40
CA LEU A 120 -3.21 2.48 5.28
C LEU A 120 -2.81 2.57 3.81
N ARG A 121 -1.65 3.15 3.55
CA ARG A 121 -1.07 3.17 2.21
C ARG A 121 0.30 2.49 2.20
N ILE A 122 0.58 1.84 1.09
CA ILE A 122 1.88 1.24 0.79
C ILE A 122 2.56 2.14 -0.22
N ALA A 123 3.66 2.76 0.19
CA ALA A 123 4.54 3.55 -0.66
C ALA A 123 5.84 2.79 -0.92
N SER A 124 6.48 3.05 -2.05
CA SER A 124 7.84 2.58 -2.30
C SER A 124 8.76 3.79 -2.50
N GLY A 125 9.90 3.76 -1.83
CA GLY A 125 10.94 4.77 -1.98
C GLY A 125 11.76 4.58 -3.25
N GLN A 126 12.74 5.47 -3.48
CA GLN A 126 13.61 5.44 -4.66
C GLN A 126 14.46 4.18 -4.75
N SER A 127 14.82 3.57 -3.63
CA SER A 127 15.59 2.32 -3.55
C SER A 127 14.70 1.07 -3.58
N GLY A 128 13.38 1.24 -3.75
CA GLY A 128 12.42 0.13 -3.77
C GLY A 128 11.97 -0.34 -2.39
N ASP A 129 12.38 0.34 -1.34
CA ASP A 129 11.97 0.07 0.03
C ASP A 129 10.47 0.30 0.22
N ILE A 130 9.85 -0.55 1.04
CA ILE A 130 8.41 -0.54 1.28
C ILE A 130 8.12 0.23 2.57
N HIS A 131 7.15 1.12 2.51
CA HIS A 131 6.65 1.89 3.65
C HIS A 131 5.15 1.73 3.78
N LEU A 132 4.71 1.11 4.87
CA LEU A 132 3.31 1.02 5.25
C LEU A 132 3.00 2.09 6.28
N GLN A 133 2.03 2.97 5.98
CA GLN A 133 1.76 4.13 6.82
C GLN A 133 0.28 4.55 6.76
N PRO A 134 -0.23 5.26 7.77
CA PRO A 134 -1.58 5.82 7.72
C PRO A 134 -1.78 6.77 6.54
N SER A 135 -3.01 6.80 6.04
CA SER A 135 -3.42 7.71 4.97
C SER A 135 -4.70 8.43 5.39
N ALA A 136 -4.84 9.69 4.99
CA ALA A 136 -6.04 10.48 5.23
C ALA A 136 -7.09 10.36 4.11
N PHE A 137 -6.74 9.77 2.96
CA PHE A 137 -7.60 9.72 1.76
C PHE A 137 -7.36 8.49 0.91
#